data_d247adccf4eeaba3890a04a43ea05934
#
_entry.id   d247adccf4eeaba3890a04a43ea05934
#
_cell.length_a   1.000
_cell.length_b   1.000
_cell.length_c   1.000
_cell.angle_alpha   90.00
_cell.angle_beta   90.00
_cell.angle_gamma   90.00
#
_symmetry.space_group_name_H-M   'P 1'
#
loop_
_entity.id
_entity.type
_entity.pdbx_description
1 polymer ?
#
loop_
_entity_poly.entity_id
_entity_poly.type
_entity_poly.pdbx_seq_one_letter_code
_entity_poly.pdbx_strand_id
1 'polypeptide(L)'
;TDKYMHGILNKDWGLLPPKAVLSHLVLMEHPNYPKLLVYGDMAVIPLPEFKQKVAIVKYAAGVCKELGIAQPKIAMIAATEQMLPAMLACTEAAQIAKMSERGQVPGIVDGPLALDVAISPECAKIKKLKSEVAGDADALVFPNIESANVFYKTNTQLMKGVKTAAVVVGAAA
;
A
#
# COMPACT_ATOMS: atom_id res chain seq x y z
N THR A 1 -0.83 11.09 -19.01
CA THR A 1 -1.47 10.61 -17.77
C THR A 1 -2.86 11.23 -17.60
N ASP A 2 -3.01 12.57 -17.74
CA ASP A 2 -4.29 13.26 -17.53
C ASP A 2 -5.41 12.78 -18.47
N LYS A 3 -5.15 12.66 -19.75
CA LYS A 3 -6.15 12.17 -20.73
C LYS A 3 -6.63 10.76 -20.43
N TYR A 4 -5.74 9.89 -19.96
CA TYR A 4 -6.07 8.51 -19.57
C TYR A 4 -6.97 8.48 -18.33
N MET A 5 -6.62 9.26 -17.31
CA MET A 5 -7.42 9.37 -16.08
C MET A 5 -8.78 10.00 -16.35
N HIS A 6 -8.87 11.04 -17.19
CA HIS A 6 -10.14 11.62 -17.61
C HIS A 6 -11.05 10.62 -18.34
N GLY A 7 -10.46 9.72 -19.15
CA GLY A 7 -11.21 8.64 -19.79
C GLY A 7 -11.80 7.65 -18.79
N ILE A 8 -11.02 7.20 -17.81
CA ILE A 8 -11.48 6.26 -16.78
C ILE A 8 -12.57 6.87 -15.89
N LEU A 9 -12.42 8.17 -15.55
CA LEU A 9 -13.32 8.88 -14.64
C LEU A 9 -14.57 9.45 -15.34
N ASN A 10 -14.71 9.26 -16.64
CA ASN A 10 -15.89 9.76 -17.38
C ASN A 10 -17.17 9.08 -16.88
N LYS A 11 -18.18 9.89 -16.56
CA LYS A 11 -19.44 9.40 -15.96
C LYS A 11 -20.37 8.71 -16.95
N ASP A 12 -20.25 9.03 -18.26
CA ASP A 12 -21.17 8.54 -19.28
C ASP A 12 -20.71 7.22 -19.92
N TRP A 13 -19.40 7.03 -20.03
CA TRP A 13 -18.80 5.84 -20.66
C TRP A 13 -17.53 5.37 -19.94
N GLY A 14 -17.29 5.88 -18.74
CA GLY A 14 -16.12 5.53 -17.95
C GLY A 14 -16.15 4.12 -17.40
N LEU A 15 -14.98 3.63 -17.04
CA LEU A 15 -14.76 2.27 -16.57
C LEU A 15 -14.98 2.09 -15.05
N LEU A 16 -15.59 3.09 -14.37
CA LEU A 16 -15.82 3.03 -12.93
C LEU A 16 -17.21 2.44 -12.63
N PRO A 17 -17.27 1.26 -12.01
CA PRO A 17 -18.53 0.74 -11.46
C PRO A 17 -19.08 1.68 -10.37
N PRO A 18 -20.40 1.72 -10.18
CA PRO A 18 -20.99 2.52 -9.09
C PRO A 18 -20.37 2.14 -7.73
N LYS A 19 -19.93 3.15 -6.96
CA LYS A 19 -19.28 2.99 -5.65
C LYS A 19 -17.90 2.33 -5.68
N ALA A 20 -17.28 2.14 -6.84
CA ALA A 20 -15.91 1.63 -6.91
C ALA A 20 -14.92 2.64 -6.32
N VAL A 21 -13.90 2.12 -5.66
CA VAL A 21 -12.76 2.89 -5.19
C VAL A 21 -11.67 2.76 -6.24
N LEU A 22 -11.43 3.83 -6.99
CA LEU A 22 -10.29 3.89 -7.91
C LEU A 22 -9.03 4.14 -7.12
N SER A 23 -7.96 3.39 -7.39
CA SER A 23 -6.66 3.58 -6.76
C SER A 23 -5.53 3.35 -7.74
N HIS A 24 -4.35 3.85 -7.39
CA HIS A 24 -3.14 3.70 -8.18
C HIS A 24 -2.08 2.99 -7.37
N LEU A 25 -1.70 1.79 -7.82
CA LEU A 25 -0.64 1.00 -7.23
C LEU A 25 0.61 1.04 -8.11
N VAL A 26 1.76 0.95 -7.47
CA VAL A 26 3.07 0.86 -8.12
C VAL A 26 3.71 -0.47 -7.76
N LEU A 27 4.27 -1.15 -8.76
CA LEU A 27 5.24 -2.21 -8.58
C LEU A 27 6.63 -1.63 -8.68
N MET A 28 7.50 -1.96 -7.74
CA MET A 28 8.87 -1.49 -7.71
C MET A 28 9.85 -2.65 -7.54
N GLU A 29 10.83 -2.72 -8.46
CA GLU A 29 12.07 -3.45 -8.27
C GLU A 29 13.11 -2.47 -7.76
N HIS A 30 13.63 -2.70 -6.57
CA HIS A 30 14.60 -1.81 -5.94
C HIS A 30 15.91 -2.56 -5.65
N PRO A 31 17.10 -2.03 -6.01
CA PRO A 31 18.37 -2.74 -5.86
C PRO A 31 18.72 -3.12 -4.42
N ASN A 32 18.19 -2.39 -3.45
CA ASN A 32 18.42 -2.64 -2.02
C ASN A 32 17.24 -3.36 -1.33
N TYR A 33 16.29 -3.91 -2.08
CA TYR A 33 15.18 -4.69 -1.54
C TYR A 33 15.07 -6.01 -2.29
N PRO A 34 15.01 -7.17 -1.59
CA PRO A 34 15.16 -8.47 -2.22
C PRO A 34 13.93 -8.96 -3.00
N LYS A 35 12.81 -8.25 -2.92
CA LYS A 35 11.52 -8.62 -3.53
C LYS A 35 10.96 -7.48 -4.37
N LEU A 36 10.01 -7.81 -5.25
CA LEU A 36 9.12 -6.79 -5.80
C LEU A 36 8.27 -6.22 -4.67
N LEU A 37 8.14 -4.90 -4.65
CA LEU A 37 7.36 -4.18 -3.65
C LEU A 37 6.16 -3.50 -4.33
N VAL A 38 4.96 -3.86 -3.89
CA VAL A 38 3.72 -3.21 -4.32
C VAL A 38 3.39 -2.08 -3.36
N TYR A 39 2.96 -0.91 -3.82
CA TYR A 39 2.53 0.13 -2.89
C TYR A 39 1.53 1.12 -3.50
N GLY A 40 0.74 1.76 -2.64
CA GLY A 40 -0.23 2.80 -3.00
C GLY A 40 -1.01 3.35 -1.79
N ASP A 41 -1.99 4.21 -2.00
CA ASP A 41 -2.27 4.98 -3.22
C ASP A 41 -1.28 6.13 -3.37
N MET A 42 -0.73 6.32 -4.56
CA MET A 42 0.26 7.37 -4.76
C MET A 42 -0.18 8.49 -5.73
N ALA A 43 -1.40 8.41 -6.32
CA ALA A 43 -1.77 9.34 -7.39
C ALA A 43 -3.28 9.66 -7.51
N VAL A 44 -4.18 9.00 -6.81
CA VAL A 44 -5.64 9.14 -7.02
C VAL A 44 -6.36 9.69 -5.79
N ILE A 45 -6.17 9.11 -4.62
CA ILE A 45 -6.92 9.47 -3.42
C ILE A 45 -6.03 10.29 -2.48
N PRO A 46 -6.26 11.62 -2.35
CA PRO A 46 -5.40 12.47 -1.52
C PRO A 46 -5.32 12.01 -0.07
N LEU A 47 -6.47 11.81 0.56
CA LEU A 47 -6.57 11.32 1.94
C LEU A 47 -7.63 10.20 1.97
N PRO A 48 -7.22 8.93 1.82
CA PRO A 48 -8.16 7.84 1.78
C PRO A 48 -8.87 7.66 3.12
N GLU A 49 -10.19 7.57 3.07
CA GLU A 49 -11.01 7.18 4.22
C GLU A 49 -10.77 5.71 4.59
N PHE A 50 -11.20 5.30 5.78
CA PHE A 50 -11.03 3.92 6.27
C PHE A 50 -11.48 2.85 5.26
N LYS A 51 -12.67 3.01 4.66
CA LYS A 51 -13.19 2.07 3.65
C LYS A 51 -12.33 2.04 2.39
N GLN A 52 -11.77 3.18 1.99
CA GLN A 52 -10.86 3.27 0.85
C GLN A 52 -9.52 2.60 1.15
N LYS A 53 -8.98 2.75 2.35
CA LYS A 53 -7.77 2.03 2.79
C LYS A 53 -7.99 0.51 2.77
N VAL A 54 -9.14 0.04 3.24
CA VAL A 54 -9.52 -1.38 3.14
C VAL A 54 -9.56 -1.84 1.69
N ALA A 55 -10.10 -1.04 0.77
CA ALA A 55 -10.12 -1.36 -0.66
C ALA A 55 -8.69 -1.41 -1.23
N ILE A 56 -7.83 -0.45 -0.89
CA ILE A 56 -6.42 -0.43 -1.33
C ILE A 56 -5.68 -1.68 -0.85
N VAL A 57 -5.89 -2.12 0.40
CA VAL A 57 -5.33 -3.38 0.92
C VAL A 57 -5.77 -4.58 0.08
N LYS A 58 -7.06 -4.67 -0.26
CA LYS A 58 -7.59 -5.75 -1.10
C LYS A 58 -6.98 -5.73 -2.51
N TYR A 59 -6.81 -4.55 -3.10
CA TYR A 59 -6.17 -4.41 -4.40
C TYR A 59 -4.68 -4.78 -4.34
N ALA A 60 -3.95 -4.33 -3.34
CA ALA A 60 -2.55 -4.69 -3.15
C ALA A 60 -2.39 -6.22 -2.98
N ALA A 61 -3.26 -6.84 -2.19
CA ALA A 61 -3.28 -8.30 -2.05
C ALA A 61 -3.57 -9.01 -3.37
N GLY A 62 -4.51 -8.49 -4.16
CA GLY A 62 -4.83 -9.01 -5.49
C GLY A 62 -3.63 -8.95 -6.43
N VAL A 63 -2.98 -7.79 -6.55
CA VAL A 63 -1.78 -7.62 -7.37
C VAL A 63 -0.65 -8.56 -6.92
N CYS A 64 -0.41 -8.68 -5.62
CA CYS A 64 0.59 -9.62 -5.11
C CYS A 64 0.26 -11.08 -5.47
N LYS A 65 -1.02 -11.48 -5.45
CA LYS A 65 -1.44 -12.83 -5.87
C LYS A 65 -1.19 -13.08 -7.35
N GLU A 66 -1.46 -12.12 -8.21
CA GLU A 66 -1.15 -12.21 -9.65
C GLU A 66 0.38 -12.33 -9.89
N LEU A 67 1.20 -11.80 -8.98
CA LEU A 67 2.65 -11.98 -8.97
C LEU A 67 3.11 -13.31 -8.37
N GLY A 68 2.18 -14.20 -7.99
CA GLY A 68 2.48 -15.53 -7.44
C GLY A 68 2.66 -15.57 -5.92
N ILE A 69 2.37 -14.48 -5.21
CA ILE A 69 2.47 -14.42 -3.75
C ILE A 69 1.12 -14.83 -3.15
N ALA A 70 1.00 -16.08 -2.73
CA ALA A 70 -0.27 -16.64 -2.25
C ALA A 70 -0.80 -15.97 -0.97
N GLN A 71 0.11 -15.61 -0.05
CA GLN A 71 -0.21 -14.92 1.21
C GLN A 71 0.65 -13.66 1.34
N PRO A 72 0.26 -12.55 0.68
CA PRO A 72 1.04 -11.33 0.70
C PRO A 72 1.10 -10.69 2.09
N LYS A 73 2.28 -10.23 2.46
CA LYS A 73 2.56 -9.47 3.68
C LYS A 73 2.40 -8.00 3.40
N ILE A 74 1.40 -7.38 4.01
CA ILE A 74 0.99 -6.00 3.72
C ILE A 74 1.23 -5.13 4.95
N ALA A 75 2.10 -4.14 4.83
CA ALA A 75 2.38 -3.17 5.87
C ALA A 75 1.48 -1.93 5.74
N MET A 76 0.75 -1.60 6.79
CA MET A 76 0.05 -0.33 6.91
C MET A 76 1.00 0.72 7.46
N ILE A 77 1.41 1.67 6.61
CA ILE A 77 2.46 2.62 6.93
C ILE A 77 1.94 3.75 7.84
N ALA A 78 2.74 4.03 8.87
CA ALA A 78 2.58 5.17 9.76
C ALA A 78 3.97 5.73 10.14
N ALA A 79 4.01 6.74 10.98
CA ALA A 79 5.28 7.32 11.46
C ALA A 79 5.90 6.54 12.64
N THR A 80 5.19 5.57 13.20
CA THR A 80 5.59 4.82 14.40
C THR A 80 4.81 3.51 14.49
N GLU A 81 5.30 2.57 15.29
CA GLU A 81 4.64 1.31 15.63
C GLU A 81 3.70 1.42 16.84
N GLN A 82 3.67 2.59 17.49
CA GLN A 82 2.84 2.81 18.67
C GLN A 82 1.38 3.08 18.28
N MET A 83 0.46 2.55 19.10
CA MET A 83 -0.97 2.81 18.98
C MET A 83 -1.32 4.21 19.50
N LEU A 84 -1.05 5.25 18.73
CA LEU A 84 -1.29 6.64 19.11
C LEU A 84 -2.72 7.06 18.69
N PRO A 85 -3.65 7.29 19.65
CA PRO A 85 -5.02 7.68 19.32
C PRO A 85 -5.13 9.00 18.53
N ALA A 86 -4.21 9.93 18.75
CA ALA A 86 -4.17 11.21 18.06
C ALA A 86 -3.67 11.11 16.60
N MET A 87 -3.06 9.99 16.23
CA MET A 87 -2.57 9.73 14.87
C MET A 87 -3.50 8.74 14.16
N LEU A 88 -4.37 9.24 13.30
CA LEU A 88 -5.37 8.44 12.58
C LEU A 88 -4.72 7.29 11.79
N ALA A 89 -3.54 7.52 11.20
CA ALA A 89 -2.78 6.49 10.50
C ALA A 89 -2.48 5.28 11.40
N CYS A 90 -2.18 5.49 12.69
CA CYS A 90 -1.91 4.40 13.63
C CYS A 90 -3.18 3.63 13.99
N THR A 91 -4.27 4.34 14.30
CA THR A 91 -5.53 3.70 14.73
C THR A 91 -6.19 2.91 13.62
N GLU A 92 -6.22 3.45 12.40
CA GLU A 92 -6.78 2.75 11.24
C GLU A 92 -5.91 1.57 10.81
N ALA A 93 -4.58 1.70 10.85
CA ALA A 93 -3.66 0.61 10.57
C ALA A 93 -3.90 -0.57 11.51
N ALA A 94 -4.00 -0.31 12.81
CA ALA A 94 -4.29 -1.34 13.82
C ALA A 94 -5.65 -2.03 13.60
N GLN A 95 -6.67 -1.26 13.22
CA GLN A 95 -7.99 -1.82 12.93
C GLN A 95 -7.95 -2.73 11.70
N ILE A 96 -7.26 -2.33 10.62
CA ILE A 96 -7.15 -3.13 9.39
C ILE A 96 -6.29 -4.38 9.64
N ALA A 97 -5.20 -4.27 10.41
CA ALA A 97 -4.44 -5.44 10.85
C ALA A 97 -5.32 -6.44 11.59
N LYS A 98 -6.16 -5.97 12.50
CA LYS A 98 -7.12 -6.83 13.21
C LYS A 98 -8.20 -7.42 12.31
N MET A 99 -8.63 -6.72 11.27
CA MET A 99 -9.52 -7.26 10.24
C MET A 99 -8.85 -8.42 9.48
N SER A 100 -7.56 -8.34 9.20
CA SER A 100 -6.80 -9.42 8.57
C SER A 100 -6.75 -10.67 9.44
N GLU A 101 -6.42 -10.55 10.71
CA GLU A 101 -6.45 -11.66 11.66
C GLU A 101 -7.82 -12.38 11.74
N ARG A 102 -8.89 -11.65 11.47
CA ARG A 102 -10.27 -12.15 11.46
C ARG A 102 -10.75 -12.61 10.08
N GLY A 103 -9.89 -12.63 9.06
CA GLY A 103 -10.24 -13.02 7.70
C GLY A 103 -11.15 -12.05 6.95
N GLN A 104 -11.28 -10.80 7.41
CA GLN A 104 -12.14 -9.78 6.77
C GLN A 104 -11.45 -9.08 5.59
N VAL A 105 -10.12 -9.14 5.53
CA VAL A 105 -9.29 -8.68 4.41
C VAL A 105 -8.27 -9.77 4.05
N PRO A 106 -7.91 -9.90 2.75
CA PRO A 106 -6.96 -10.91 2.30
C PRO A 106 -5.52 -10.54 2.65
N GLY A 107 -4.66 -11.56 2.76
CA GLY A 107 -3.23 -11.42 3.08
C GLY A 107 -2.97 -11.36 4.57
N ILE A 108 -1.71 -11.21 4.92
CA ILE A 108 -1.24 -10.97 6.30
C ILE A 108 -0.99 -9.48 6.42
N VAL A 109 -1.84 -8.76 7.13
CA VAL A 109 -1.75 -7.30 7.27
C VAL A 109 -1.28 -6.96 8.67
N ASP A 110 -0.29 -6.09 8.79
CA ASP A 110 0.15 -5.55 10.08
C ASP A 110 0.37 -4.04 10.01
N GLY A 111 0.25 -3.40 11.14
CA GLY A 111 0.46 -1.97 11.34
C GLY A 111 -0.19 -1.46 12.63
N PRO A 112 0.19 -0.25 13.02
CA PRO A 112 1.04 0.71 12.30
C PRO A 112 2.51 0.28 12.24
N LEU A 113 3.18 0.51 11.11
CA LEU A 113 4.60 0.26 10.93
C LEU A 113 5.28 1.49 10.30
N ALA A 114 6.40 1.91 10.85
CA ALA A 114 7.28 2.86 10.17
C ALA A 114 7.90 2.20 8.94
N LEU A 115 8.24 2.99 7.92
CA LEU A 115 8.72 2.47 6.65
C LEU A 115 9.97 1.58 6.80
N ASP A 116 10.95 2.03 7.57
CA ASP A 116 12.18 1.29 7.85
C ASP A 116 11.88 -0.06 8.52
N VAL A 117 10.94 -0.08 9.45
CA VAL A 117 10.51 -1.31 10.14
C VAL A 117 9.75 -2.25 9.20
N ALA A 118 8.97 -1.72 8.26
CA ALA A 118 8.25 -2.53 7.30
C ALA A 118 9.17 -3.27 6.31
N ILE A 119 10.30 -2.64 5.92
CA ILE A 119 11.17 -3.15 4.85
C ILE A 119 12.54 -3.66 5.29
N SER A 120 12.98 -3.36 6.52
CA SER A 120 14.30 -3.77 7.04
C SER A 120 14.16 -4.79 8.17
N PRO A 121 14.64 -6.04 7.98
CA PRO A 121 14.68 -7.05 9.04
C PRO A 121 15.49 -6.59 10.26
N GLU A 122 16.54 -5.79 10.04
CA GLU A 122 17.37 -5.26 11.10
C GLU A 122 16.58 -4.25 11.97
N CYS A 123 15.89 -3.30 11.34
CA CYS A 123 15.03 -2.34 12.05
C CYS A 123 13.92 -3.04 12.83
N ALA A 124 13.26 -4.02 12.21
CA ALA A 124 12.23 -4.82 12.87
C ALA A 124 12.77 -5.55 14.10
N LYS A 125 13.98 -6.12 14.02
CA LYS A 125 14.65 -6.78 15.15
C LYS A 125 15.00 -5.81 16.28
N ILE A 126 15.50 -4.63 15.95
CA ILE A 126 15.82 -3.57 16.94
C ILE A 126 14.55 -3.16 17.71
N LYS A 127 13.42 -3.04 17.02
CA LYS A 127 12.12 -2.70 17.62
C LYS A 127 11.48 -3.85 18.39
N LYS A 128 12.01 -5.08 18.28
CA LYS A 128 11.51 -6.29 18.96
C LYS A 128 10.02 -6.56 18.70
N LEU A 129 9.54 -6.24 17.52
CA LEU A 129 8.16 -6.46 17.13
C LEU A 129 7.91 -7.95 16.87
N LYS A 130 6.77 -8.45 17.34
CA LYS A 130 6.22 -9.75 16.95
C LYS A 130 5.31 -9.53 15.75
N SER A 131 5.85 -9.59 14.55
CA SER A 131 5.13 -9.35 13.32
C SER A 131 5.65 -10.27 12.23
N GLU A 132 4.77 -10.83 11.44
CA GLU A 132 5.12 -11.59 10.24
C GLU A 132 5.42 -10.68 9.03
N VAL A 133 5.04 -9.42 9.11
CA VAL A 133 5.15 -8.41 8.05
C VAL A 133 6.41 -7.56 8.21
N ALA A 134 6.74 -7.20 9.45
CA ALA A 134 7.87 -6.32 9.74
C ALA A 134 9.20 -6.88 9.20
N GLY A 135 9.89 -6.08 8.41
CA GLY A 135 11.14 -6.42 7.75
C GLY A 135 11.00 -7.29 6.48
N ASP A 136 9.77 -7.65 6.09
CA ASP A 136 9.55 -8.60 4.98
C ASP A 136 8.27 -8.28 4.17
N ALA A 137 7.86 -7.02 4.10
CA ALA A 137 6.64 -6.60 3.42
C ALA A 137 6.68 -6.90 1.91
N ASP A 138 5.59 -7.42 1.36
CA ASP A 138 5.34 -7.53 -0.09
C ASP A 138 4.60 -6.30 -0.61
N ALA A 139 3.82 -5.65 0.26
CA ALA A 139 3.11 -4.44 -0.09
C ALA A 139 3.10 -3.41 1.05
N LEU A 140 3.05 -2.12 0.66
CA LEU A 140 2.94 -0.97 1.56
C LEU A 140 1.66 -0.20 1.24
N VAL A 141 0.84 0.08 2.25
CA VAL A 141 -0.32 0.97 2.12
C VAL A 141 -0.04 2.24 2.91
N PHE A 142 0.02 3.34 2.21
CA PHE A 142 0.35 4.65 2.77
C PHE A 142 -0.90 5.35 3.34
N PRO A 143 -0.75 6.19 4.38
CA PRO A 143 -1.87 6.88 5.01
C PRO A 143 -2.48 8.00 4.15
N ASN A 144 -1.70 8.59 3.25
CA ASN A 144 -2.09 9.68 2.37
C ASN A 144 -1.23 9.70 1.11
N ILE A 145 -1.68 10.46 0.11
CA ILE A 145 -1.02 10.54 -1.20
C ILE A 145 0.36 11.20 -1.10
N GLU A 146 0.55 12.17 -0.24
CA GLU A 146 1.80 12.91 -0.10
C GLU A 146 2.93 11.96 0.29
N SER A 147 2.71 11.11 1.31
CA SER A 147 3.72 10.15 1.77
C SER A 147 4.06 9.12 0.70
N ALA A 148 3.07 8.58 0.01
CA ALA A 148 3.28 7.62 -1.08
C ALA A 148 3.97 8.27 -2.30
N ASN A 149 3.55 9.48 -2.68
CA ASN A 149 4.13 10.19 -3.80
C ASN A 149 5.58 10.61 -3.55
N VAL A 150 5.88 11.12 -2.33
CA VAL A 150 7.25 11.44 -1.92
C VAL A 150 8.12 10.18 -1.96
N PHE A 151 7.65 9.06 -1.45
CA PHE A 151 8.36 7.78 -1.50
C PHE A 151 8.65 7.38 -2.97
N TYR A 152 7.66 7.42 -3.85
CA TYR A 152 7.83 7.15 -5.27
C TYR A 152 8.87 8.06 -5.92
N LYS A 153 8.73 9.38 -5.73
CA LYS A 153 9.63 10.39 -6.32
C LYS A 153 11.06 10.25 -5.80
N THR A 154 11.23 10.00 -4.51
CA THR A 154 12.54 9.76 -3.90
C THR A 154 13.24 8.58 -4.58
N ASN A 155 12.56 7.44 -4.69
CA ASN A 155 13.14 6.25 -5.31
C ASN A 155 13.45 6.45 -6.79
N THR A 156 12.54 7.06 -7.55
CA THR A 156 12.71 7.18 -9.01
C THR A 156 13.64 8.31 -9.44
N GLN A 157 13.84 9.34 -8.62
CA GLN A 157 14.67 10.49 -8.98
C GLN A 157 16.05 10.49 -8.32
N LEU A 158 16.18 9.95 -7.11
CA LEU A 158 17.43 9.97 -6.36
C LEU A 158 18.16 8.64 -6.36
N MET A 159 17.50 7.52 -6.64
CA MET A 159 18.10 6.19 -6.63
C MET A 159 18.37 5.70 -8.05
N LYS A 160 19.55 5.08 -8.26
CA LYS A 160 19.88 4.41 -9.52
C LYS A 160 19.42 2.95 -9.50
N GLY A 161 18.99 2.44 -10.66
CA GLY A 161 18.62 1.03 -10.82
C GLY A 161 17.21 0.66 -10.34
N VAL A 162 16.43 1.62 -9.88
CA VAL A 162 15.01 1.40 -9.55
C VAL A 162 14.20 1.30 -10.83
N LYS A 163 13.38 0.23 -10.93
CA LYS A 163 12.40 0.05 -12.00
C LYS A 163 11.00 0.08 -11.42
N THR A 164 10.08 0.74 -12.09
CA THR A 164 8.70 0.84 -11.64
C THR A 164 7.73 0.56 -12.77
N ALA A 165 6.63 -0.10 -12.42
CA ALA A 165 5.43 -0.20 -13.24
C ALA A 165 4.24 0.27 -12.41
N ALA A 166 3.22 0.80 -13.08
CA ALA A 166 2.04 1.34 -12.40
C ALA A 166 0.77 0.65 -12.92
N VAL A 167 -0.17 0.42 -12.02
CA VAL A 167 -1.48 -0.15 -12.35
C VAL A 167 -2.59 0.67 -11.69
N VAL A 168 -3.60 1.01 -12.46
CA VAL A 168 -4.84 1.59 -11.95
C VAL A 168 -5.79 0.43 -11.63
N VAL A 169 -6.29 0.41 -10.40
CA VAL A 169 -7.15 -0.66 -9.88
C VAL A 169 -8.51 -0.10 -9.46
N GLY A 170 -9.52 -0.97 -9.42
CA GLY A 170 -10.88 -0.58 -9.07
C GLY A 170 -11.74 -0.10 -10.25
N ALA A 171 -11.19 -0.03 -11.46
CA ALA A 171 -11.96 0.14 -12.69
C ALA A 171 -12.50 -1.20 -13.19
N ALA A 172 -13.58 -1.18 -13.95
CA ALA A 172 -14.03 -2.33 -14.72
C ALA A 172 -13.03 -2.57 -15.87
N ALA A 173 -12.61 -3.83 -16.05
CA ALA A 173 -11.78 -4.25 -17.17
C ALA A 173 -12.65 -4.55 -18.39
#